data_e753b5759ba20dbe6e337b7eda7649fd
#
_entry.id   e753b5759ba20dbe6e337b7eda7649fd
#
_cell.length_a   1.000
_cell.length_b   1.000
_cell.length_c   1.000
_cell.angle_alpha   90.00
_cell.angle_beta   90.00
_cell.angle_gamma   90.00
#
_symmetry.space_group_name_H-M   'P 1'
#
loop_
_entity.id
_entity.type
_entity.pdbx_description
1 polymer ?
#
loop_
_entity_poly.entity_id
_entity_poly.type
_entity_poly.pdbx_seq_one_letter_code
_entity_poly.pdbx_strand_id
1 'polypeptide(L)'
;MLVKTKKGITICTLFDNETITLDDSLEWSIWLRNVRDLSTSTINSFMKSMERFWIWSLYNPVEFNERFPSYQARYREALRSGFEIIRSIEDNELDEPIEINILNSSPLQKITINKELAGINSYFYFTQEHELLYDHRFINHLYERQKRAKSFLSSIDIKPSRLAEKAFGEHVKYLPSYKIPKNRQEVKYFPPKLFDELLSVASPRDRLIYLICGACSARIGQALNLTLYDIDYDKLEISLLDPKSDEKDIYGNKRREWLKKEYDIDMLVENEHNTADLQFKYPIPKTRSALFWINEYKYKKIFFETLIEYRNSKEFVSEALRTPRHPFLFTTKTGKRVHSRDTLSRFKTNLRKINKKINTKHDFRNLGLHSLRHMFGHSMAEIYAKIGDDSLIKIAQDAMGHSSLDSTLVYFNISTQTMKDAVLKSSNLIFKDNQEVFNKDFYETLKED
;
A
#
# COMPACT_ATOMS: atom_id res chain seq x y z
N MET A 1 -8.89 -21.29 6.13
CA MET A 1 -7.40 -21.41 6.10
C MET A 1 -6.91 -21.34 4.67
N LEU A 2 -5.93 -20.47 4.39
CA LEU A 2 -5.29 -20.41 3.07
C LEU A 2 -4.15 -21.43 2.99
N VAL A 3 -4.24 -22.36 2.06
CA VAL A 3 -3.19 -23.36 1.81
C VAL A 3 -2.41 -22.94 0.56
N LYS A 4 -1.12 -22.68 0.74
CA LYS A 4 -0.20 -22.32 -0.35
C LYS A 4 0.40 -23.56 -0.94
N THR A 5 0.29 -23.68 -2.26
CA THR A 5 0.92 -24.72 -3.06
C THR A 5 1.99 -24.12 -3.98
N LYS A 6 2.79 -24.96 -4.63
CA LYS A 6 3.74 -24.49 -5.66
C LYS A 6 3.04 -23.80 -6.84
N LYS A 7 1.79 -24.16 -7.13
CA LYS A 7 1.03 -23.62 -8.27
C LYS A 7 0.23 -22.37 -7.91
N GLY A 8 -0.35 -22.30 -6.69
CA GLY A 8 -1.21 -21.20 -6.29
C GLY A 8 -1.68 -21.33 -4.84
N ILE A 9 -2.81 -20.71 -4.53
CA ILE A 9 -3.40 -20.67 -3.19
C ILE A 9 -4.81 -21.25 -3.29
N THR A 10 -5.13 -22.19 -2.40
CA THR A 10 -6.49 -22.70 -2.23
C THR A 10 -7.07 -22.30 -0.87
N ILE A 11 -8.39 -22.25 -0.76
CA ILE A 11 -9.13 -21.90 0.45
C ILE A 11 -9.75 -23.17 1.01
N CYS A 12 -9.44 -23.51 2.25
CA CYS A 12 -10.00 -24.64 2.97
C CYS A 12 -10.55 -24.18 4.32
N THR A 13 -11.55 -24.87 4.83
CA THR A 13 -12.05 -24.69 6.20
C THR A 13 -12.53 -26.01 6.77
N LEU A 14 -12.65 -26.06 8.08
CA LEU A 14 -13.30 -27.17 8.77
C LEU A 14 -14.78 -26.83 8.93
N PHE A 15 -15.67 -27.69 8.43
CA PHE A 15 -17.10 -27.55 8.56
C PHE A 15 -17.72 -28.94 8.78
N ASP A 16 -18.59 -29.09 9.77
CA ASP A 16 -19.22 -30.35 10.16
C ASP A 16 -18.25 -31.54 10.32
N ASN A 17 -17.08 -31.26 10.96
CA ASN A 17 -15.98 -32.21 11.22
C ASN A 17 -15.25 -32.68 9.93
N GLU A 18 -15.54 -32.10 8.78
CA GLU A 18 -14.86 -32.39 7.52
C GLU A 18 -14.07 -31.17 7.03
N THR A 19 -12.92 -31.44 6.41
CA THR A 19 -12.19 -30.39 5.72
C THR A 19 -12.81 -30.18 4.36
N ILE A 20 -13.43 -29.04 4.16
CA ILE A 20 -13.99 -28.64 2.87
C ILE A 20 -13.10 -27.62 2.19
N THR A 21 -13.11 -27.61 0.87
CA THR A 21 -12.33 -26.69 0.02
C THR A 21 -13.31 -25.85 -0.80
N LEU A 22 -13.03 -24.57 -0.93
CA LEU A 22 -13.75 -23.73 -1.87
C LEU A 22 -13.34 -24.09 -3.29
N ASP A 23 -14.31 -24.55 -4.06
CA ASP A 23 -14.11 -24.97 -5.45
C ASP A 23 -13.44 -23.86 -6.27
N ASP A 24 -12.61 -24.25 -7.23
CA ASP A 24 -11.91 -23.36 -8.17
C ASP A 24 -11.08 -22.23 -7.53
N SER A 25 -10.89 -22.25 -6.19
CA SER A 25 -10.08 -21.23 -5.52
C SER A 25 -8.61 -21.26 -5.93
N LEU A 26 -8.08 -22.44 -6.25
CA LEU A 26 -6.72 -22.60 -6.77
C LEU A 26 -6.60 -21.97 -8.15
N GLU A 27 -7.50 -22.33 -9.07
CA GLU A 27 -7.57 -21.82 -10.44
C GLU A 27 -7.77 -20.32 -10.47
N TRP A 28 -8.63 -19.80 -9.59
CA TRP A 28 -8.80 -18.36 -9.42
C TRP A 28 -7.51 -17.67 -8.98
N SER A 29 -6.77 -18.24 -8.03
CA SER A 29 -5.50 -17.67 -7.58
C SER A 29 -4.44 -17.63 -8.70
N ILE A 30 -4.44 -18.64 -9.57
CA ILE A 30 -3.57 -18.72 -10.75
C ILE A 30 -3.99 -17.68 -11.79
N TRP A 31 -5.30 -17.55 -12.04
CA TRP A 31 -5.86 -16.56 -12.96
C TRP A 31 -5.55 -15.11 -12.49
N LEU A 32 -5.71 -14.82 -11.20
CA LEU A 32 -5.34 -13.52 -10.64
C LEU A 32 -3.87 -13.16 -10.89
N ARG A 33 -2.99 -14.16 -10.86
CA ARG A 33 -1.56 -13.97 -11.09
C ARG A 33 -1.25 -13.82 -12.58
N ASN A 34 -1.74 -14.73 -13.41
CA ASN A 34 -1.28 -14.90 -14.81
C ASN A 34 -2.08 -14.03 -15.79
N VAL A 35 -3.38 -13.84 -15.54
CA VAL A 35 -4.26 -13.10 -16.45
C VAL A 35 -4.46 -11.66 -15.98
N ARG A 36 -4.62 -11.45 -14.65
CA ARG A 36 -4.83 -10.12 -14.09
C ARG A 36 -3.53 -9.44 -13.66
N ASP A 37 -2.38 -10.12 -13.74
CA ASP A 37 -1.05 -9.64 -13.34
C ASP A 37 -1.04 -8.95 -11.95
N LEU A 38 -1.78 -9.52 -11.00
CA LEU A 38 -1.87 -8.95 -9.67
C LEU A 38 -0.66 -9.36 -8.82
N SER A 39 -0.23 -8.44 -7.96
CA SER A 39 0.82 -8.73 -6.99
C SER A 39 0.39 -9.81 -6.01
N THR A 40 1.34 -10.63 -5.53
CA THR A 40 1.10 -11.67 -4.52
C THR A 40 0.39 -11.10 -3.27
N SER A 41 0.70 -9.87 -2.87
CA SER A 41 0.02 -9.19 -1.76
C SER A 41 -1.46 -8.95 -2.04
N THR A 42 -1.81 -8.54 -3.26
CA THR A 42 -3.21 -8.32 -3.67
C THR A 42 -3.95 -9.63 -3.76
N ILE A 43 -3.32 -10.67 -4.34
CA ILE A 43 -3.89 -12.02 -4.42
C ILE A 43 -4.18 -12.56 -3.00
N ASN A 44 -3.20 -12.50 -2.09
CA ASN A 44 -3.41 -12.91 -0.69
C ASN A 44 -4.55 -12.13 -0.02
N SER A 45 -4.71 -10.84 -0.31
CA SER A 45 -5.81 -10.03 0.21
C SER A 45 -7.15 -10.49 -0.31
N PHE A 46 -7.26 -10.74 -1.62
CA PHE A 46 -8.49 -11.23 -2.27
C PHE A 46 -8.87 -12.62 -1.75
N MET A 47 -7.89 -13.53 -1.66
CA MET A 47 -8.10 -14.87 -1.11
C MET A 47 -8.64 -14.81 0.34
N LYS A 48 -8.09 -13.93 1.19
CA LYS A 48 -8.58 -13.74 2.57
C LYS A 48 -9.97 -13.13 2.62
N SER A 49 -10.30 -12.21 1.72
CA SER A 49 -11.63 -11.63 1.64
C SER A 49 -12.67 -12.70 1.27
N MET A 50 -12.34 -13.56 0.30
CA MET A 50 -13.21 -14.65 -0.11
C MET A 50 -13.31 -15.75 0.96
N GLU A 51 -12.20 -16.10 1.61
CA GLU A 51 -12.18 -17.05 2.76
C GLU A 51 -13.15 -16.58 3.85
N ARG A 52 -13.07 -15.30 4.26
CA ARG A 52 -13.93 -14.73 5.29
C ARG A 52 -15.40 -14.76 4.87
N PHE A 53 -15.71 -14.36 3.65
CA PHE A 53 -17.06 -14.39 3.11
C PHE A 53 -17.63 -15.81 3.04
N TRP A 54 -16.83 -16.75 2.54
CA TRP A 54 -17.22 -18.15 2.41
C TRP A 54 -17.51 -18.79 3.78
N ILE A 55 -16.61 -18.63 4.75
CA ILE A 55 -16.84 -19.14 6.11
C ILE A 55 -18.09 -18.48 6.71
N TRP A 56 -18.25 -17.17 6.58
CA TRP A 56 -19.44 -16.49 7.07
C TRP A 56 -20.71 -17.04 6.40
N SER A 57 -20.69 -17.35 5.11
CA SER A 57 -21.83 -17.88 4.38
C SER A 57 -22.25 -19.29 4.79
N LEU A 58 -21.31 -20.11 5.27
CA LEU A 58 -21.62 -21.44 5.78
C LEU A 58 -22.49 -21.39 7.06
N TYR A 59 -22.36 -20.34 7.86
CA TYR A 59 -23.11 -20.14 9.10
C TYR A 59 -24.26 -19.13 8.96
N ASN A 60 -24.39 -18.48 7.81
CA ASN A 60 -25.44 -17.51 7.50
C ASN A 60 -26.08 -17.86 6.17
N PRO A 61 -26.92 -18.88 6.10
CA PRO A 61 -27.51 -19.33 4.85
C PRO A 61 -28.34 -18.22 4.19
N VAL A 62 -28.52 -18.35 2.92
CA VAL A 62 -29.35 -17.43 2.11
C VAL A 62 -30.82 -17.62 2.49
N GLU A 63 -31.50 -16.50 2.68
CA GLU A 63 -32.93 -16.49 2.97
C GLU A 63 -33.77 -16.77 1.71
N PHE A 64 -35.00 -17.26 1.91
CA PHE A 64 -35.89 -17.54 0.80
C PHE A 64 -36.12 -16.28 -0.04
N ASN A 65 -35.89 -16.37 -1.37
CA ASN A 65 -35.93 -15.28 -2.32
C ASN A 65 -34.86 -14.16 -2.12
N GLU A 66 -33.86 -14.35 -1.28
CA GLU A 66 -32.78 -13.39 -1.15
C GLU A 66 -31.90 -13.37 -2.42
N ARG A 67 -31.68 -12.17 -2.98
CA ARG A 67 -30.82 -11.98 -4.15
C ARG A 67 -29.38 -11.73 -3.73
N PHE A 68 -28.43 -12.07 -4.59
CA PHE A 68 -27.01 -11.91 -4.29
C PHE A 68 -26.61 -10.50 -3.80
N PRO A 69 -27.09 -9.37 -4.40
CA PRO A 69 -26.80 -8.06 -3.84
C PRO A 69 -27.32 -7.84 -2.41
N SER A 70 -28.48 -8.41 -2.06
CA SER A 70 -29.06 -8.33 -0.71
C SER A 70 -28.23 -9.15 0.27
N TYR A 71 -27.82 -10.35 -0.13
CA TYR A 71 -26.92 -11.19 0.65
C TYR A 71 -25.57 -10.51 0.89
N GLN A 72 -24.98 -9.90 -0.14
CA GLN A 72 -23.76 -9.07 0.03
C GLN A 72 -24.01 -7.87 0.96
N ALA A 73 -25.21 -7.27 0.95
CA ALA A 73 -25.55 -6.16 1.84
C ALA A 73 -25.61 -6.63 3.30
N ARG A 74 -26.14 -7.82 3.57
CA ARG A 74 -26.17 -8.45 4.89
C ARG A 74 -24.74 -8.73 5.40
N TYR A 75 -23.88 -9.29 4.56
CA TYR A 75 -22.46 -9.47 4.89
C TYR A 75 -21.73 -8.15 5.12
N ARG A 76 -22.01 -7.14 4.30
CA ARG A 76 -21.45 -5.79 4.44
C ARG A 76 -21.81 -5.15 5.78
N GLU A 77 -23.02 -5.35 6.26
CA GLU A 77 -23.44 -4.85 7.57
C GLU A 77 -22.78 -5.62 8.70
N ALA A 78 -22.65 -6.94 8.56
CA ALA A 78 -21.87 -7.77 9.49
C ALA A 78 -20.42 -7.28 9.61
N LEU A 79 -19.75 -6.97 8.48
CA LEU A 79 -18.39 -6.41 8.50
C LEU A 79 -18.33 -5.04 9.17
N ARG A 80 -19.38 -4.24 9.03
CA ARG A 80 -19.44 -2.91 9.64
C ARG A 80 -19.62 -2.95 11.14
N SER A 81 -20.46 -3.85 11.62
CA SER A 81 -20.77 -4.03 13.04
C SER A 81 -19.71 -4.86 13.77
N GLY A 82 -18.97 -5.67 13.02
CA GLY A 82 -18.19 -6.77 13.55
C GLY A 82 -19.06 -7.99 13.80
N PHE A 83 -18.47 -9.18 13.75
CA PHE A 83 -19.15 -10.43 14.02
C PHE A 83 -18.19 -11.48 14.54
N GLU A 84 -18.76 -12.45 15.23
CA GLU A 84 -18.06 -13.63 15.73
C GLU A 84 -18.88 -14.87 15.38
N ILE A 85 -18.20 -15.91 14.93
CA ILE A 85 -18.79 -17.24 14.66
C ILE A 85 -18.15 -18.22 15.62
N ILE A 86 -18.95 -18.69 16.56
CA ILE A 86 -18.56 -19.67 17.58
C ILE A 86 -19.29 -20.97 17.27
N ARG A 87 -18.58 -22.05 17.36
CA ARG A 87 -19.14 -23.41 17.29
C ARG A 87 -18.98 -24.07 18.63
N SER A 88 -20.07 -24.59 19.16
CA SER A 88 -20.06 -25.44 20.32
C SER A 88 -19.95 -26.90 19.88
N ILE A 89 -19.01 -27.64 20.45
CA ILE A 89 -18.83 -29.07 20.25
C ILE A 89 -19.19 -29.75 21.55
N GLU A 90 -20.20 -30.61 21.53
CA GLU A 90 -20.51 -31.46 22.63
C GLU A 90 -19.49 -32.61 22.68
N ASP A 91 -18.81 -32.74 23.78
CA ASP A 91 -17.89 -33.84 24.07
C ASP A 91 -18.51 -34.67 25.19
N ASN A 92 -18.69 -35.99 24.97
CA ASN A 92 -19.29 -36.88 25.92
C ASN A 92 -18.46 -37.10 27.22
N GLU A 93 -17.21 -36.62 27.23
CA GLU A 93 -16.30 -36.67 28.36
C GLU A 93 -16.26 -35.42 29.21
N LEU A 94 -16.89 -34.32 28.72
CA LEU A 94 -16.89 -33.00 29.38
C LEU A 94 -18.32 -32.60 29.76
N ASP A 95 -18.49 -32.10 30.98
CA ASP A 95 -19.79 -31.59 31.47
C ASP A 95 -20.26 -30.31 30.76
N GLU A 96 -19.35 -29.60 30.10
CA GLU A 96 -19.64 -28.35 29.33
C GLU A 96 -19.16 -28.48 27.89
N PRO A 97 -19.91 -27.91 26.91
CA PRO A 97 -19.49 -27.92 25.51
C PRO A 97 -18.25 -27.07 25.30
N ILE A 98 -17.36 -27.54 24.44
CA ILE A 98 -16.18 -26.77 24.02
C ILE A 98 -16.60 -25.72 22.98
N GLU A 99 -16.41 -24.46 23.30
CA GLU A 99 -16.62 -23.36 22.33
C GLU A 99 -15.36 -23.09 21.49
N ILE A 100 -15.48 -23.26 20.20
CA ILE A 100 -14.40 -22.95 19.24
C ILE A 100 -14.76 -21.72 18.44
N ASN A 101 -13.91 -20.69 18.52
CA ASN A 101 -14.05 -19.51 17.68
C ASN A 101 -13.58 -19.83 16.25
N ILE A 102 -14.52 -19.91 15.32
CA ILE A 102 -14.27 -20.24 13.91
C ILE A 102 -13.81 -19.00 13.15
N LEU A 103 -14.46 -17.86 13.38
CA LEU A 103 -14.18 -16.61 12.67
C LEU A 103 -14.56 -15.43 13.54
N ASN A 104 -13.61 -14.48 13.67
CA ASN A 104 -13.84 -13.21 14.33
C ASN A 104 -13.49 -12.05 13.39
N SER A 105 -14.35 -11.08 13.30
CA SER A 105 -14.13 -9.85 12.55
C SER A 105 -14.49 -8.64 13.39
N SER A 106 -13.50 -7.84 13.77
CA SER A 106 -13.74 -6.54 14.36
C SER A 106 -14.42 -5.61 13.34
N PRO A 107 -15.15 -4.58 13.79
CA PRO A 107 -15.77 -3.58 12.92
C PRO A 107 -14.80 -2.98 11.90
N LEU A 108 -15.16 -2.97 10.63
CA LEU A 108 -14.33 -2.48 9.54
C LEU A 108 -14.78 -1.11 9.04
N GLN A 109 -13.81 -0.29 8.61
CA GLN A 109 -14.08 0.98 7.95
C GLN A 109 -14.59 0.77 6.50
N LYS A 110 -15.40 1.70 5.98
CA LYS A 110 -15.97 1.66 4.62
C LYS A 110 -14.94 1.37 3.52
N ILE A 111 -13.73 1.94 3.60
CA ILE A 111 -12.64 1.70 2.65
C ILE A 111 -12.21 0.22 2.66
N THR A 112 -12.09 -0.37 3.85
CA THR A 112 -11.70 -1.77 4.02
C THR A 112 -12.80 -2.69 3.51
N ILE A 113 -14.07 -2.38 3.84
CA ILE A 113 -15.23 -3.13 3.35
C ILE A 113 -15.29 -3.12 1.81
N ASN A 114 -15.04 -1.97 1.16
CA ASN A 114 -14.99 -1.91 -0.30
C ASN A 114 -13.87 -2.81 -0.89
N LYS A 115 -12.74 -2.94 -0.21
CA LYS A 115 -11.67 -3.86 -0.63
C LYS A 115 -12.08 -5.34 -0.44
N GLU A 116 -12.75 -5.65 0.66
CA GLU A 116 -13.30 -7.00 0.90
C GLU A 116 -14.26 -7.39 -0.21
N LEU A 117 -15.25 -6.53 -0.50
CA LEU A 117 -16.22 -6.77 -1.57
C LEU A 117 -15.56 -6.86 -2.95
N ALA A 118 -14.51 -6.09 -3.22
CA ALA A 118 -13.77 -6.20 -4.47
C ALA A 118 -13.10 -7.57 -4.66
N GLY A 119 -12.54 -8.15 -3.59
CA GLY A 119 -11.99 -9.52 -3.62
C GLY A 119 -13.06 -10.56 -3.89
N ILE A 120 -14.19 -10.47 -3.17
CA ILE A 120 -15.34 -11.36 -3.35
C ILE A 120 -15.90 -11.27 -4.77
N ASN A 121 -16.15 -10.06 -5.26
CA ASN A 121 -16.67 -9.84 -6.61
C ASN A 121 -15.70 -10.34 -7.70
N SER A 122 -14.38 -10.31 -7.43
CA SER A 122 -13.38 -10.85 -8.34
C SER A 122 -13.48 -12.37 -8.48
N TYR A 123 -13.79 -13.09 -7.40
CA TYR A 123 -14.03 -14.53 -7.45
C TYR A 123 -15.29 -14.87 -8.26
N PHE A 124 -16.41 -14.20 -8.00
CA PHE A 124 -17.63 -14.42 -8.75
C PHE A 124 -17.49 -14.02 -10.24
N TYR A 125 -16.71 -12.99 -10.53
CA TYR A 125 -16.39 -12.63 -11.92
C TYR A 125 -15.59 -13.75 -12.60
N PHE A 126 -14.59 -14.31 -11.94
CA PHE A 126 -13.79 -15.42 -12.44
C PHE A 126 -14.66 -16.65 -12.72
N THR A 127 -15.50 -17.07 -11.76
CA THR A 127 -16.38 -18.23 -11.93
C THR A 127 -17.40 -18.04 -13.05
N GLN A 128 -17.87 -16.81 -13.23
CA GLN A 128 -18.76 -16.47 -14.36
C GLN A 128 -18.05 -16.53 -15.71
N GLU A 129 -16.83 -15.97 -15.80
CA GLU A 129 -16.03 -15.95 -17.03
C GLU A 129 -15.69 -17.36 -17.51
N HIS A 130 -15.50 -18.29 -16.58
CA HIS A 130 -15.13 -19.67 -16.87
C HIS A 130 -16.33 -20.65 -16.84
N GLU A 131 -17.55 -20.13 -16.78
CA GLU A 131 -18.78 -20.94 -16.74
C GLU A 131 -18.86 -21.96 -15.59
N LEU A 132 -18.09 -21.72 -14.52
CA LEU A 132 -17.95 -22.64 -13.36
C LEU A 132 -19.11 -22.51 -12.35
N LEU A 133 -19.99 -21.53 -12.52
CA LEU A 133 -21.05 -21.22 -11.56
C LEU A 133 -22.05 -22.33 -11.32
N TYR A 134 -22.30 -23.15 -12.34
CA TYR A 134 -23.30 -24.22 -12.27
C TYR A 134 -22.90 -25.36 -11.35
N ASP A 135 -21.61 -25.53 -11.13
CA ASP A 135 -21.08 -26.61 -10.31
C ASP A 135 -20.85 -26.21 -8.85
N HIS A 136 -21.01 -24.92 -8.52
CA HIS A 136 -20.86 -24.43 -7.16
C HIS A 136 -22.10 -24.67 -6.32
N ARG A 137 -22.09 -25.74 -5.54
CA ARG A 137 -23.20 -26.16 -4.69
C ARG A 137 -23.68 -25.09 -3.72
N PHE A 138 -22.79 -24.28 -3.18
CA PHE A 138 -23.13 -23.30 -2.15
C PHE A 138 -23.53 -21.93 -2.72
N ILE A 139 -23.22 -21.60 -3.97
CA ILE A 139 -23.49 -20.28 -4.54
C ILE A 139 -24.51 -20.27 -5.67
N ASN A 140 -24.93 -21.41 -6.22
CA ASN A 140 -25.87 -21.45 -7.31
C ASN A 140 -27.18 -20.68 -7.01
N HIS A 141 -27.66 -20.75 -5.78
CA HIS A 141 -28.85 -20.02 -5.33
C HIS A 141 -28.57 -18.55 -4.96
N LEU A 142 -27.30 -18.15 -4.80
CA LEU A 142 -26.90 -16.76 -4.60
C LEU A 142 -26.85 -15.97 -5.91
N TYR A 143 -26.87 -16.67 -7.02
CA TYR A 143 -26.50 -16.13 -8.30
C TYR A 143 -27.72 -15.93 -9.18
N GLU A 144 -28.04 -14.69 -9.47
CA GLU A 144 -29.08 -14.33 -10.43
C GLU A 144 -28.42 -13.74 -11.67
N ARG A 145 -28.44 -14.50 -12.77
CA ARG A 145 -28.01 -13.99 -14.07
C ARG A 145 -29.11 -13.14 -14.67
N GLN A 146 -28.79 -11.92 -15.04
CA GLN A 146 -29.73 -11.08 -15.79
C GLN A 146 -29.28 -10.95 -17.23
N LYS A 147 -30.17 -11.41 -18.15
CA LYS A 147 -30.00 -11.09 -19.57
C LYS A 147 -30.26 -9.60 -19.78
N ARG A 148 -29.27 -8.87 -20.26
CA ARG A 148 -29.47 -7.50 -20.69
C ARG A 148 -30.13 -7.49 -22.06
N ALA A 149 -31.17 -6.70 -22.20
CA ALA A 149 -31.75 -6.40 -23.50
C ALA A 149 -30.67 -5.76 -24.39
N LYS A 150 -30.38 -6.36 -25.54
CA LYS A 150 -29.47 -5.83 -26.54
C LYS A 150 -30.06 -4.52 -27.09
N SER A 151 -29.55 -3.38 -26.68
CA SER A 151 -29.92 -2.08 -27.26
C SER A 151 -28.76 -1.56 -28.10
N PHE A 152 -29.03 -1.14 -29.31
CA PHE A 152 -28.04 -0.58 -30.24
C PHE A 152 -27.35 0.67 -29.66
N LEU A 153 -28.10 1.53 -28.98
CA LEU A 153 -27.57 2.75 -28.36
C LEU A 153 -26.67 2.48 -27.13
N SER A 154 -26.81 1.33 -26.51
CA SER A 154 -25.92 0.97 -25.37
C SER A 154 -24.53 0.54 -25.81
N SER A 155 -24.22 0.56 -27.11
CA SER A 155 -22.91 0.16 -27.67
C SER A 155 -21.89 1.29 -27.79
N ILE A 156 -22.29 2.54 -27.70
CA ILE A 156 -21.45 3.70 -28.05
C ILE A 156 -20.55 4.15 -26.89
N ASP A 157 -20.95 3.90 -25.63
CA ASP A 157 -20.24 4.39 -24.43
C ASP A 157 -19.55 3.30 -23.58
N ILE A 158 -19.01 2.24 -24.18
CA ILE A 158 -18.54 1.12 -23.40
C ILE A 158 -17.03 1.05 -23.36
N LYS A 159 -16.50 1.15 -22.13
CA LYS A 159 -15.11 0.81 -21.83
C LYS A 159 -14.80 -0.63 -22.30
N PRO A 160 -13.57 -0.92 -22.79
CA PRO A 160 -13.19 -2.25 -23.32
C PRO A 160 -13.54 -3.43 -22.41
N SER A 161 -13.45 -3.23 -21.07
CA SER A 161 -13.85 -4.23 -20.07
C SER A 161 -15.34 -4.59 -20.06
N ARG A 162 -16.21 -3.74 -20.64
CA ARG A 162 -17.66 -4.00 -20.77
C ARG A 162 -18.05 -4.65 -22.10
N LEU A 163 -17.12 -4.70 -23.06
CA LEU A 163 -17.36 -5.35 -24.34
C LEU A 163 -17.46 -6.87 -24.21
N ALA A 164 -16.63 -7.46 -23.37
CA ALA A 164 -16.69 -8.88 -23.03
C ALA A 164 -18.01 -9.21 -22.31
N GLU A 165 -18.42 -8.39 -21.35
CA GLU A 165 -19.71 -8.50 -20.65
C GLU A 165 -20.91 -8.45 -21.63
N LYS A 166 -20.82 -7.67 -22.72
CA LYS A 166 -21.87 -7.58 -23.73
C LYS A 166 -21.91 -8.75 -24.70
N ALA A 167 -20.77 -9.32 -25.03
CA ALA A 167 -20.69 -10.44 -25.95
C ALA A 167 -21.45 -11.67 -25.41
N PHE A 168 -21.47 -11.85 -24.08
CA PHE A 168 -22.12 -12.98 -23.42
C PHE A 168 -23.52 -12.69 -22.89
N GLY A 169 -23.99 -11.44 -22.87
CA GLY A 169 -25.39 -11.04 -22.59
C GLY A 169 -25.91 -11.30 -21.18
N GLU A 170 -25.10 -11.80 -20.27
CA GLU A 170 -25.46 -12.11 -18.88
C GLU A 170 -24.56 -11.43 -17.88
N HIS A 171 -25.16 -10.80 -16.85
CA HIS A 171 -24.40 -10.10 -15.81
C HIS A 171 -24.88 -10.46 -14.43
N VAL A 172 -23.91 -10.62 -13.54
CA VAL A 172 -24.18 -10.63 -12.12
C VAL A 172 -24.28 -9.20 -11.62
N LYS A 173 -25.35 -8.92 -10.88
CA LYS A 173 -25.42 -7.68 -10.12
C LYS A 173 -24.65 -7.82 -8.83
N TYR A 174 -23.68 -6.93 -8.63
CA TYR A 174 -22.94 -6.80 -7.38
C TYR A 174 -23.47 -5.62 -6.58
N LEU A 175 -23.32 -5.71 -5.26
CA LEU A 175 -23.60 -4.60 -4.38
C LEU A 175 -22.67 -3.43 -4.72
N PRO A 176 -23.19 -2.20 -4.92
CA PRO A 176 -22.36 -1.03 -5.15
C PRO A 176 -21.41 -0.77 -3.95
N SER A 177 -20.18 -0.41 -4.25
CA SER A 177 -19.24 0.04 -3.24
C SER A 177 -19.75 1.29 -2.51
N TYR A 178 -19.39 1.44 -1.24
CA TYR A 178 -19.65 2.69 -0.53
C TYR A 178 -19.05 3.87 -1.30
N LYS A 179 -19.86 4.88 -1.55
CA LYS A 179 -19.34 6.19 -1.98
C LYS A 179 -18.57 6.78 -0.83
N ILE A 180 -17.26 6.80 -0.96
CA ILE A 180 -16.37 7.47 -0.01
C ILE A 180 -16.22 8.88 -0.53
N PRO A 181 -16.66 9.90 0.24
CA PRO A 181 -16.38 11.28 -0.14
C PRO A 181 -14.88 11.38 -0.40
N LYS A 182 -14.49 11.99 -1.51
CA LYS A 182 -13.11 12.40 -1.75
C LYS A 182 -12.82 13.62 -0.83
N ASN A 183 -13.14 13.46 0.47
CA ASN A 183 -12.66 14.42 1.44
C ASN A 183 -11.15 14.40 1.32
N ARG A 184 -10.57 15.57 1.17
CA ARG A 184 -9.14 15.83 1.24
C ARG A 184 -8.64 15.27 2.57
N GLN A 185 -8.38 13.95 2.62
CA GLN A 185 -7.73 13.37 3.79
C GLN A 185 -6.38 14.06 3.88
N GLU A 186 -6.18 14.79 4.96
CA GLU A 186 -4.84 15.31 5.26
C GLU A 186 -3.87 14.14 5.21
N VAL A 187 -2.95 14.23 4.28
CA VAL A 187 -1.91 13.21 4.14
C VAL A 187 -1.05 13.28 5.37
N LYS A 188 -1.06 12.23 6.18
CA LYS A 188 -0.25 12.15 7.39
C LYS A 188 1.22 12.03 7.02
N TYR A 189 1.95 13.12 7.13
CA TYR A 189 3.38 13.19 6.87
C TYR A 189 4.19 13.26 8.16
N PHE A 190 5.44 12.82 8.10
CA PHE A 190 6.38 13.01 9.20
C PHE A 190 6.78 14.50 9.25
N PRO A 191 6.80 15.14 10.44
CA PRO A 191 7.13 16.57 10.55
C PRO A 191 8.55 16.87 10.05
N PRO A 192 8.74 17.73 9.02
CA PRO A 192 10.07 18.00 8.46
C PRO A 192 11.08 18.51 9.50
N LYS A 193 10.61 19.32 10.45
CA LYS A 193 11.45 19.88 11.54
C LYS A 193 12.05 18.83 12.46
N LEU A 194 11.46 17.63 12.52
CA LEU A 194 11.93 16.52 13.36
C LEU A 194 12.77 15.49 12.58
N PHE A 195 13.02 15.73 11.30
CA PHE A 195 13.72 14.74 10.49
C PHE A 195 15.18 14.56 10.94
N ASP A 196 15.86 15.63 11.26
CA ASP A 196 17.23 15.58 11.80
C ASP A 196 17.28 14.83 13.13
N GLU A 197 16.28 15.04 13.99
CA GLU A 197 16.17 14.31 15.26
C GLU A 197 15.93 12.82 15.03
N LEU A 198 15.13 12.45 14.02
CA LEU A 198 14.95 11.06 13.64
C LEU A 198 16.25 10.43 13.18
N LEU A 199 17.02 11.13 12.34
CA LEU A 199 18.31 10.66 11.85
C LEU A 199 19.33 10.50 13.00
N SER A 200 19.31 11.41 13.98
CA SER A 200 20.25 11.40 15.12
C SER A 200 20.02 10.21 16.08
N VAL A 201 18.78 9.73 16.24
CA VAL A 201 18.46 8.61 17.14
C VAL A 201 18.47 7.24 16.45
N ALA A 202 18.60 7.24 15.12
CA ALA A 202 18.59 6.03 14.30
C ALA A 202 19.97 5.38 14.25
N SER A 203 20.02 4.04 14.15
CA SER A 203 21.25 3.34 13.81
C SER A 203 21.72 3.71 12.40
N PRO A 204 23.01 3.54 12.06
CA PRO A 204 23.53 3.88 10.73
C PRO A 204 22.70 3.26 9.59
N ARG A 205 22.33 1.98 9.71
CA ARG A 205 21.49 1.30 8.73
C ARG A 205 20.11 1.96 8.59
N ASP A 206 19.44 2.20 9.71
CA ASP A 206 18.09 2.78 9.71
C ASP A 206 18.12 4.23 9.21
N ARG A 207 19.20 4.97 9.54
CA ARG A 207 19.45 6.34 9.06
C ARG A 207 19.54 6.40 7.54
N LEU A 208 20.29 5.49 6.91
CA LEU A 208 20.37 5.37 5.45
C LEU A 208 18.99 5.12 4.83
N ILE A 209 18.21 4.18 5.38
CA ILE A 209 16.87 3.87 4.91
C ILE A 209 15.95 5.09 5.03
N TYR A 210 16.02 5.82 6.16
CA TYR A 210 15.18 7.01 6.36
C TYR A 210 15.57 8.15 5.44
N LEU A 211 16.87 8.34 5.14
CA LEU A 211 17.33 9.32 4.16
C LEU A 211 16.77 9.03 2.76
N ILE A 212 16.86 7.79 2.30
CA ILE A 212 16.33 7.42 0.98
C ILE A 212 14.80 7.57 0.92
N CYS A 213 14.08 7.21 1.99
CA CYS A 213 12.62 7.34 2.03
C CYS A 213 12.16 8.80 2.21
N GLY A 214 12.83 9.58 3.06
CA GLY A 214 12.43 10.92 3.44
C GLY A 214 13.03 12.01 2.58
N ALA A 215 14.33 11.97 2.31
CA ALA A 215 15.00 12.99 1.51
C ALA A 215 14.92 12.73 0.00
N CYS A 216 14.74 11.47 -0.44
CA CYS A 216 14.60 11.11 -1.86
C CYS A 216 13.24 10.56 -2.23
N SER A 217 12.28 10.55 -1.32
CA SER A 217 10.92 10.06 -1.52
C SER A 217 10.79 8.61 -2.02
N ALA A 218 11.77 7.75 -1.79
CA ALA A 218 11.65 6.34 -2.17
C ALA A 218 10.59 5.61 -1.33
N ARG A 219 9.92 4.63 -1.93
CA ARG A 219 9.11 3.68 -1.16
C ARG A 219 10.05 2.74 -0.39
N ILE A 220 9.61 2.24 0.76
CA ILE A 220 10.44 1.33 1.56
C ILE A 220 10.92 0.12 0.76
N GLY A 221 10.09 -0.46 -0.12
CA GLY A 221 10.51 -1.55 -1.00
C GLY A 221 11.63 -1.14 -1.95
N GLN A 222 11.61 0.09 -2.48
CA GLN A 222 12.69 0.60 -3.32
C GLN A 222 13.99 0.76 -2.52
N ALA A 223 13.90 1.38 -1.32
CA ALA A 223 15.07 1.56 -0.45
C ALA A 223 15.71 0.22 -0.06
N LEU A 224 14.91 -0.79 0.31
CA LEU A 224 15.41 -2.11 0.73
C LEU A 224 15.97 -2.96 -0.43
N ASN A 225 15.74 -2.56 -1.68
CA ASN A 225 16.34 -3.20 -2.86
C ASN A 225 17.67 -2.59 -3.28
N LEU A 226 18.12 -1.53 -2.60
CA LEU A 226 19.43 -0.94 -2.87
C LEU A 226 20.53 -1.97 -2.67
N THR A 227 21.45 -2.02 -3.62
CA THR A 227 22.68 -2.83 -3.56
C THR A 227 23.89 -1.92 -3.56
N LEU A 228 25.07 -2.45 -3.22
CA LEU A 228 26.34 -1.69 -3.35
C LEU A 228 26.66 -1.35 -4.80
N TYR A 229 26.14 -2.13 -5.76
CA TYR A 229 26.34 -1.94 -7.20
C TYR A 229 25.45 -0.81 -7.78
N ASP A 230 24.58 -0.23 -6.97
CA ASP A 230 23.71 0.89 -7.38
C ASP A 230 24.30 2.25 -6.96
N ILE A 231 25.46 2.25 -6.31
CA ILE A 231 26.10 3.45 -5.77
C ILE A 231 27.35 3.76 -6.57
N ASP A 232 27.36 4.91 -7.23
CA ASP A 232 28.52 5.48 -7.91
C ASP A 232 29.28 6.37 -6.93
N TYR A 233 30.39 5.87 -6.44
CA TYR A 233 31.19 6.58 -5.43
C TYR A 233 31.95 7.77 -6.00
N ASP A 234 32.28 7.73 -7.30
CA ASP A 234 33.02 8.83 -7.96
C ASP A 234 32.11 10.05 -8.18
N LYS A 235 30.85 9.78 -8.55
CA LYS A 235 29.84 10.82 -8.81
C LYS A 235 28.98 11.12 -7.59
N LEU A 236 29.10 10.34 -6.53
CA LEU A 236 28.21 10.37 -5.36
C LEU A 236 26.73 10.24 -5.77
N GLU A 237 26.42 9.32 -6.66
CA GLU A 237 25.09 9.08 -7.18
C GLU A 237 24.56 7.71 -6.78
N ILE A 238 23.23 7.60 -6.69
CA ILE A 238 22.52 6.38 -6.34
C ILE A 238 21.44 6.12 -7.37
N SER A 239 21.26 4.86 -7.73
CA SER A 239 20.15 4.40 -8.56
C SER A 239 19.35 3.34 -7.82
N LEU A 240 18.02 3.42 -7.87
CA LEU A 240 17.13 2.42 -7.31
C LEU A 240 16.45 1.69 -8.47
N LEU A 241 16.96 0.53 -8.83
CA LEU A 241 16.47 -0.25 -9.97
C LEU A 241 15.40 -1.23 -9.52
N ASP A 242 14.35 -1.36 -10.36
CA ASP A 242 13.33 -2.38 -10.15
C ASP A 242 13.95 -3.76 -10.37
N PRO A 243 13.86 -4.68 -9.39
CA PRO A 243 14.41 -6.02 -9.53
C PRO A 243 13.76 -6.87 -10.64
N LYS A 244 12.61 -6.44 -11.16
CA LYS A 244 11.96 -7.07 -12.34
C LYS A 244 12.35 -6.42 -13.66
N SER A 245 13.03 -5.27 -13.65
CA SER A 245 13.34 -4.53 -14.87
C SER A 245 14.55 -5.10 -15.61
N ASP A 246 14.59 -4.85 -16.91
CA ASP A 246 15.76 -5.08 -17.77
C ASP A 246 16.72 -3.86 -17.76
N GLU A 247 16.49 -2.88 -16.88
CA GLU A 247 17.38 -1.74 -16.72
C GLU A 247 18.74 -2.18 -16.22
N LYS A 248 19.75 -1.50 -16.74
CA LYS A 248 21.16 -1.80 -16.42
C LYS A 248 21.62 -1.00 -15.21
N ASP A 249 22.37 -1.67 -14.34
CA ASP A 249 23.13 -1.02 -13.28
C ASP A 249 24.32 -0.23 -13.82
N ILE A 250 25.12 0.37 -12.94
CA ILE A 250 26.30 1.16 -13.32
C ILE A 250 27.37 0.34 -14.03
N TYR A 251 27.34 -0.99 -13.89
CA TYR A 251 28.26 -1.94 -14.51
C TYR A 251 27.69 -2.57 -15.79
N GLY A 252 26.49 -2.18 -16.20
CA GLY A 252 25.84 -2.67 -17.42
C GLY A 252 25.05 -3.95 -17.27
N ASN A 253 24.89 -4.48 -16.05
CA ASN A 253 24.12 -5.70 -15.81
C ASN A 253 22.63 -5.40 -15.78
N LYS A 254 21.82 -6.17 -16.49
CA LYS A 254 20.38 -6.13 -16.40
C LYS A 254 19.94 -6.68 -15.04
N ARG A 255 19.22 -5.88 -14.25
CA ARG A 255 18.90 -6.18 -12.85
C ARG A 255 18.31 -7.56 -12.63
N ARG A 256 17.26 -7.93 -13.36
CA ARG A 256 16.58 -9.21 -13.21
C ARG A 256 17.46 -10.40 -13.55
N GLU A 257 18.15 -10.34 -14.71
CA GLU A 257 19.02 -11.41 -15.19
C GLU A 257 20.19 -11.61 -14.22
N TRP A 258 20.77 -10.52 -13.75
CA TRP A 258 21.88 -10.53 -12.80
C TRP A 258 21.49 -11.16 -11.45
N LEU A 259 20.34 -10.77 -10.87
CA LEU A 259 19.85 -11.36 -9.62
C LEU A 259 19.62 -12.86 -9.76
N LYS A 260 19.06 -13.31 -10.88
CA LYS A 260 18.82 -14.73 -11.14
C LYS A 260 20.12 -15.51 -11.33
N LYS A 261 21.03 -14.99 -12.13
CA LYS A 261 22.28 -15.67 -12.49
C LYS A 261 23.26 -15.75 -11.32
N GLU A 262 23.46 -14.66 -10.60
CA GLU A 262 24.53 -14.56 -9.58
C GLU A 262 24.05 -14.96 -8.17
N TYR A 263 22.74 -14.87 -7.89
CA TYR A 263 22.21 -15.05 -6.53
C TYR A 263 21.05 -16.03 -6.45
N ASP A 264 20.63 -16.63 -7.56
CA ASP A 264 19.43 -17.49 -7.64
C ASP A 264 18.14 -16.82 -7.13
N ILE A 265 18.07 -15.49 -7.27
CA ILE A 265 16.88 -14.71 -6.91
C ILE A 265 15.99 -14.56 -8.14
N ASP A 266 15.01 -15.44 -8.29
CA ASP A 266 14.02 -15.35 -9.35
C ASP A 266 12.80 -14.56 -8.86
N MET A 267 12.56 -13.40 -9.48
CA MET A 267 11.45 -12.51 -9.14
C MET A 267 10.05 -13.07 -9.49
N LEU A 268 10.01 -14.16 -10.24
CA LEU A 268 8.76 -14.85 -10.61
C LEU A 268 8.41 -15.99 -9.66
N VAL A 269 9.33 -16.40 -8.80
CA VAL A 269 9.18 -17.52 -7.88
C VAL A 269 9.39 -17.04 -6.43
N GLU A 270 8.52 -17.48 -5.52
CA GLU A 270 8.79 -17.33 -4.08
C GLU A 270 9.91 -18.31 -3.69
N ASN A 271 11.00 -17.78 -3.16
CA ASN A 271 12.15 -18.53 -2.68
C ASN A 271 12.57 -18.08 -1.27
N GLU A 272 13.71 -18.54 -0.78
CA GLU A 272 14.27 -18.20 0.53
C GLU A 272 14.51 -16.69 0.73
N HIS A 273 14.68 -15.94 -0.36
CA HIS A 273 14.87 -14.50 -0.33
C HIS A 273 13.56 -13.71 -0.16
N ASN A 274 12.41 -14.39 -0.13
CA ASN A 274 11.10 -13.77 -0.05
C ASN A 274 10.89 -12.67 -1.11
N THR A 275 10.84 -13.09 -2.37
CA THR A 275 10.77 -12.19 -3.54
C THR A 275 9.56 -11.26 -3.54
N ALA A 276 8.51 -11.56 -2.75
CA ALA A 276 7.36 -10.67 -2.60
C ALA A 276 7.74 -9.29 -2.05
N ASP A 277 8.71 -9.23 -1.12
CA ASP A 277 9.22 -7.96 -0.57
C ASP A 277 10.13 -7.20 -1.55
N LEU A 278 10.62 -7.87 -2.59
CA LEU A 278 11.48 -7.27 -3.60
C LEU A 278 10.69 -6.59 -4.71
N GLN A 279 9.38 -6.79 -4.78
CA GLN A 279 8.55 -6.20 -5.82
C GLN A 279 8.33 -4.71 -5.58
N PHE A 280 8.64 -3.88 -6.57
CA PHE A 280 8.26 -2.50 -6.56
C PHE A 280 6.75 -2.37 -6.76
N LYS A 281 6.12 -1.64 -5.88
CA LYS A 281 4.72 -1.25 -6.06
C LYS A 281 4.69 -0.11 -7.07
N TYR A 282 4.24 -0.36 -8.29
CA TYR A 282 4.43 0.48 -9.47
C TYR A 282 5.90 0.54 -9.91
N PRO A 283 6.26 -0.18 -10.99
CA PRO A 283 7.64 -0.39 -11.40
C PRO A 283 8.20 0.81 -12.17
N ILE A 284 8.31 1.95 -11.50
CA ILE A 284 9.12 3.05 -12.02
C ILE A 284 10.39 3.05 -11.20
N PRO A 285 11.51 2.59 -11.78
CA PRO A 285 12.79 2.66 -11.10
C PRO A 285 13.14 4.14 -10.88
N LYS A 286 13.83 4.42 -9.80
CA LYS A 286 14.43 5.72 -9.57
C LYS A 286 15.86 5.67 -10.08
N THR A 287 16.02 5.99 -11.35
CA THR A 287 17.34 6.18 -11.95
C THR A 287 18.06 7.38 -11.33
N ARG A 288 19.34 7.54 -11.63
CA ARG A 288 20.15 8.68 -11.15
C ARG A 288 19.50 10.02 -11.47
N SER A 289 18.91 10.16 -12.66
CA SER A 289 18.21 11.39 -13.08
C SER A 289 16.89 11.63 -12.35
N ALA A 290 16.29 10.59 -11.75
CA ALA A 290 15.01 10.68 -11.04
C ALA A 290 15.16 10.62 -9.51
N LEU A 291 16.37 10.48 -8.98
CA LEU A 291 16.63 10.49 -7.55
C LEU A 291 16.98 11.90 -7.08
N PHE A 292 15.95 12.70 -6.81
CA PHE A 292 16.10 14.05 -6.28
C PHE A 292 16.24 14.05 -4.77
N TRP A 293 17.13 14.88 -4.25
CA TRP A 293 17.32 15.07 -2.82
C TRP A 293 16.70 16.39 -2.37
N ILE A 294 15.84 16.34 -1.33
CA ILE A 294 15.53 17.57 -0.60
C ILE A 294 16.79 18.00 0.16
N ASN A 295 17.21 19.25 0.00
CA ASN A 295 18.43 19.77 0.58
C ASN A 295 19.62 18.85 0.29
N GLU A 296 19.97 18.75 -1.00
CA GLU A 296 20.98 17.83 -1.52
C GLU A 296 22.32 17.94 -0.78
N TYR A 297 22.82 19.16 -0.61
CA TYR A 297 24.11 19.39 0.06
C TYR A 297 24.17 18.78 1.47
N LYS A 298 23.08 18.83 2.22
CA LYS A 298 23.01 18.29 3.57
C LYS A 298 22.79 16.79 3.57
N TYR A 299 21.69 16.32 2.99
CA TYR A 299 21.24 14.93 3.18
C TYR A 299 22.03 13.94 2.33
N LYS A 300 22.49 14.33 1.16
CA LYS A 300 23.39 13.51 0.35
C LYS A 300 24.75 13.31 1.06
N LYS A 301 25.33 14.38 1.62
CA LYS A 301 26.53 14.29 2.44
C LYS A 301 26.34 13.33 3.63
N ILE A 302 25.28 13.54 4.43
CA ILE A 302 24.97 12.67 5.58
C ILE A 302 24.80 11.21 5.12
N PHE A 303 24.21 10.96 3.95
CA PHE A 303 24.05 9.61 3.44
C PHE A 303 25.39 8.92 3.20
N PHE A 304 26.32 9.55 2.49
CA PHE A 304 27.62 8.94 2.19
C PHE A 304 28.48 8.77 3.43
N GLU A 305 28.48 9.73 4.35
CA GLU A 305 29.15 9.59 5.66
C GLU A 305 28.56 8.43 6.46
N THR A 306 27.23 8.33 6.53
CA THR A 306 26.54 7.23 7.21
C THR A 306 26.78 5.90 6.52
N LEU A 307 26.95 5.85 5.21
CA LEU A 307 27.24 4.63 4.47
C LEU A 307 28.60 4.05 4.89
N ILE A 308 29.60 4.90 5.06
CA ILE A 308 30.92 4.49 5.57
C ILE A 308 30.78 3.97 7.00
N GLU A 309 30.05 4.71 7.87
CA GLU A 309 29.78 4.29 9.24
C GLU A 309 29.08 2.92 9.30
N TYR A 310 28.05 2.72 8.45
CA TYR A 310 27.30 1.48 8.38
C TYR A 310 28.16 0.30 7.93
N ARG A 311 28.98 0.48 6.88
CA ARG A 311 29.88 -0.58 6.37
C ARG A 311 30.91 -1.03 7.39
N ASN A 312 31.33 -0.14 8.28
CA ASN A 312 32.27 -0.41 9.37
C ASN A 312 31.56 -0.90 10.66
N SER A 313 30.25 -0.91 10.68
CA SER A 313 29.47 -1.30 11.86
C SER A 313 29.26 -2.82 11.94
N LYS A 314 28.93 -3.31 13.14
CA LYS A 314 28.54 -4.71 13.38
C LYS A 314 27.17 -5.06 12.77
N GLU A 315 26.42 -4.09 12.22
CA GLU A 315 25.16 -4.30 11.54
C GLU A 315 25.34 -4.72 10.07
N PHE A 316 26.49 -4.40 9.49
CA PHE A 316 26.81 -4.77 8.11
C PHE A 316 27.54 -6.11 8.07
N VAL A 317 26.98 -7.02 7.27
CA VAL A 317 27.62 -8.32 6.98
C VAL A 317 28.08 -8.31 5.54
N SER A 318 29.37 -8.62 5.31
CA SER A 318 29.92 -8.69 3.95
C SER A 318 29.21 -9.75 3.12
N GLU A 319 29.10 -9.55 1.82
CA GLU A 319 28.35 -10.43 0.92
C GLU A 319 28.78 -11.89 1.00
N ALA A 320 30.10 -12.14 1.12
CA ALA A 320 30.67 -13.47 1.23
C ALA A 320 30.21 -14.26 2.48
N LEU A 321 29.77 -13.56 3.53
CA LEU A 321 29.34 -14.17 4.81
C LEU A 321 27.82 -14.30 4.92
N ARG A 322 27.06 -13.90 3.91
CA ARG A 322 25.59 -13.94 3.95
C ARG A 322 25.06 -15.31 3.60
N THR A 323 24.04 -15.74 4.33
CA THR A 323 23.33 -17.00 4.07
C THR A 323 21.83 -16.77 4.18
N PRO A 324 21.05 -16.93 3.06
CA PRO A 324 21.52 -17.12 1.69
C PRO A 324 22.30 -15.90 1.14
N ARG A 325 23.19 -16.11 0.19
CA ARG A 325 23.96 -15.04 -0.45
C ARG A 325 23.02 -14.07 -1.20
N HIS A 326 23.22 -12.77 -1.03
CA HIS A 326 22.43 -11.74 -1.71
C HIS A 326 23.19 -10.40 -1.80
N PRO A 327 22.91 -9.55 -2.82
CA PRO A 327 23.66 -8.30 -3.02
C PRO A 327 23.07 -7.09 -2.27
N PHE A 328 21.94 -7.23 -1.59
CA PHE A 328 21.26 -6.08 -0.98
C PHE A 328 22.11 -5.41 0.10
N LEU A 329 22.13 -4.08 0.08
CA LEU A 329 22.93 -3.29 1.02
C LEU A 329 22.57 -3.55 2.47
N PHE A 330 21.27 -3.60 2.80
CA PHE A 330 20.80 -3.66 4.17
C PHE A 330 20.65 -5.09 4.68
N THR A 331 21.46 -5.41 5.70
CA THR A 331 21.48 -6.74 6.32
C THR A 331 21.04 -6.71 7.77
N THR A 332 20.55 -7.85 8.25
CA THR A 332 20.46 -8.13 9.69
C THR A 332 21.86 -8.46 10.22
N LYS A 333 22.03 -8.54 11.53
CA LYS A 333 23.29 -8.98 12.15
C LYS A 333 23.70 -10.42 11.77
N THR A 334 22.75 -11.22 11.30
CA THR A 334 22.98 -12.58 10.83
C THR A 334 23.20 -12.67 9.32
N GLY A 335 23.34 -11.54 8.63
CA GLY A 335 23.57 -11.48 7.19
C GLY A 335 22.34 -11.74 6.33
N LYS A 336 21.14 -11.88 6.91
CA LYS A 336 19.91 -11.97 6.14
C LYS A 336 19.46 -10.59 5.64
N ARG A 337 18.70 -10.54 4.56
CA ARG A 337 18.09 -9.31 4.06
C ARG A 337 17.12 -8.70 5.10
N VAL A 338 17.12 -7.38 5.20
CA VAL A 338 16.20 -6.66 6.08
C VAL A 338 14.81 -6.60 5.45
N HIS A 339 13.77 -6.89 6.22
CA HIS A 339 12.38 -6.81 5.81
C HIS A 339 11.72 -5.48 6.21
N SER A 340 10.71 -5.06 5.46
CA SER A 340 9.96 -3.83 5.71
C SER A 340 9.27 -3.83 7.08
N ARG A 341 8.81 -4.99 7.56
CA ARG A 341 8.20 -5.15 8.90
C ARG A 341 9.17 -4.80 10.02
N ASP A 342 10.41 -5.28 9.92
CA ASP A 342 11.44 -5.04 10.93
C ASP A 342 11.86 -3.57 10.94
N THR A 343 11.97 -2.97 9.76
CA THR A 343 12.26 -1.54 9.61
C THR A 343 11.14 -0.69 10.20
N LEU A 344 9.86 -1.07 10.00
CA LEU A 344 8.72 -0.37 10.60
C LEU A 344 8.74 -0.45 12.14
N SER A 345 9.06 -1.62 12.70
CA SER A 345 9.16 -1.80 14.15
C SER A 345 10.24 -0.88 14.75
N ARG A 346 11.42 -0.82 14.11
CA ARG A 346 12.50 0.07 14.53
C ARG A 346 12.17 1.54 14.33
N PHE A 347 11.51 1.89 13.24
CA PHE A 347 11.00 3.25 13.04
C PHE A 347 10.12 3.70 14.20
N LYS A 348 9.14 2.88 14.59
CA LYS A 348 8.28 3.17 15.75
C LYS A 348 9.06 3.29 17.06
N THR A 349 10.11 2.50 17.24
CA THR A 349 11.00 2.62 18.40
C THR A 349 11.78 3.94 18.38
N ASN A 350 12.26 4.37 17.21
CA ASN A 350 12.97 5.64 17.06
C ASN A 350 12.04 6.85 17.28
N LEU A 351 10.77 6.76 16.89
CA LEU A 351 9.77 7.79 17.21
C LEU A 351 9.58 7.97 18.73
N ARG A 352 9.58 6.87 19.49
CA ARG A 352 9.53 6.95 20.97
C ARG A 352 10.78 7.60 21.55
N LYS A 353 11.97 7.32 20.98
CA LYS A 353 13.24 7.95 21.40
C LYS A 353 13.23 9.46 21.14
N ILE A 354 12.68 9.91 20.00
CA ILE A 354 12.51 11.35 19.71
C ILE A 354 11.67 12.00 20.80
N ASN A 355 10.47 11.49 21.09
CA ASN A 355 9.61 12.05 22.12
C ASN A 355 10.29 12.14 23.50
N LYS A 356 11.09 11.13 23.84
CA LYS A 356 11.88 11.14 25.06
C LYS A 356 12.99 12.21 25.04
N LYS A 357 13.72 12.34 23.90
CA LYS A 357 14.83 13.27 23.74
C LYS A 357 14.40 14.74 23.80
N ILE A 358 13.29 15.10 23.11
CA ILE A 358 12.82 16.48 23.02
C ILE A 358 11.79 16.84 24.11
N ASN A 359 11.55 15.92 25.04
CA ASN A 359 10.59 16.08 26.15
C ASN A 359 9.21 16.58 25.71
N THR A 360 8.75 16.12 24.54
CA THR A 360 7.43 16.46 23.98
C THR A 360 6.62 15.20 23.71
N LYS A 361 5.30 15.34 23.70
CA LYS A 361 4.37 14.23 23.37
C LYS A 361 3.78 14.45 21.97
N HIS A 362 4.63 14.37 20.93
CA HIS A 362 4.08 14.31 19.58
C HIS A 362 3.29 13.02 19.37
N ASP A 363 2.12 13.13 18.77
CA ASP A 363 1.32 11.94 18.42
C ASP A 363 1.83 11.31 17.14
N PHE A 364 2.69 10.32 17.29
CA PHE A 364 3.25 9.53 16.19
C PHE A 364 2.50 8.20 15.95
N ARG A 365 1.37 7.92 16.65
CA ARG A 365 0.70 6.61 16.63
C ARG A 365 0.35 6.12 15.24
N ASN A 366 -0.03 7.04 14.37
CA ASN A 366 -0.49 6.75 13.01
C ASN A 366 0.57 6.94 11.93
N LEU A 367 1.83 7.22 12.30
CA LEU A 367 2.92 7.36 11.35
C LEU A 367 3.57 6.01 11.05
N GLY A 368 3.80 5.73 9.78
CA GLY A 368 4.58 4.62 9.28
C GLY A 368 5.72 5.10 8.39
N LEU A 369 6.52 4.19 7.86
CA LEU A 369 7.63 4.53 6.96
C LEU A 369 7.20 5.36 5.74
N HIS A 370 5.97 5.15 5.27
CA HIS A 370 5.42 5.92 4.15
C HIS A 370 5.21 7.41 4.49
N SER A 371 5.08 7.75 5.77
CA SER A 371 5.00 9.15 6.21
C SER A 371 6.28 9.95 5.93
N LEU A 372 7.44 9.30 5.82
CA LEU A 372 8.69 9.93 5.39
C LEU A 372 8.60 10.38 3.92
N ARG A 373 8.06 9.53 3.06
CA ARG A 373 7.80 9.89 1.66
C ARG A 373 6.74 11.00 1.55
N HIS A 374 5.72 10.98 2.40
CA HIS A 374 4.75 12.07 2.48
C HIS A 374 5.39 13.37 2.95
N MET A 375 6.38 13.31 3.84
CA MET A 375 7.19 14.48 4.21
C MET A 375 7.87 15.12 3.01
N PHE A 376 8.45 14.31 2.11
CA PHE A 376 9.04 14.83 0.86
C PHE A 376 8.02 15.61 0.04
N GLY A 377 6.85 15.01 -0.24
CA GLY A 377 5.79 15.66 -1.01
C GLY A 377 5.32 16.97 -0.36
N HIS A 378 5.19 16.98 0.96
CA HIS A 378 4.83 18.19 1.71
C HIS A 378 5.91 19.27 1.62
N SER A 379 7.19 18.90 1.76
CA SER A 379 8.30 19.85 1.64
C SER A 379 8.39 20.43 0.22
N MET A 380 8.13 19.65 -0.83
CA MET A 380 8.03 20.14 -2.20
C MET A 380 6.88 21.15 -2.37
N ALA A 381 5.73 20.88 -1.75
CA ALA A 381 4.60 21.80 -1.74
C ALA A 381 4.90 23.11 -0.97
N GLU A 382 5.65 23.05 0.14
CA GLU A 382 6.11 24.24 0.85
C GLU A 382 7.10 25.08 0.02
N ILE A 383 7.99 24.42 -0.73
CA ILE A 383 8.89 25.11 -1.68
C ILE A 383 8.07 25.77 -2.78
N TYR A 384 7.12 25.05 -3.38
CA TYR A 384 6.21 25.58 -4.38
C TYR A 384 5.45 26.81 -3.88
N ALA A 385 4.89 26.73 -2.67
CA ALA A 385 4.15 27.87 -2.08
C ALA A 385 5.01 29.13 -1.87
N LYS A 386 6.34 28.96 -1.76
CA LYS A 386 7.28 30.09 -1.61
C LYS A 386 7.76 30.66 -2.94
N ILE A 387 7.95 29.82 -3.94
CA ILE A 387 8.59 30.17 -5.22
C ILE A 387 7.54 30.44 -6.30
N GLY A 388 6.41 29.70 -6.30
CA GLY A 388 5.33 29.83 -7.29
C GLY A 388 5.65 29.21 -8.65
N ASP A 389 6.64 28.33 -8.74
CA ASP A 389 7.06 27.69 -9.99
C ASP A 389 6.33 26.36 -10.22
N ASP A 390 5.43 26.33 -11.20
CA ASP A 390 4.61 25.16 -11.54
C ASP A 390 5.45 23.95 -11.97
N SER A 391 6.70 24.13 -12.43
CA SER A 391 7.60 23.04 -12.77
C SER A 391 7.87 22.12 -11.57
N LEU A 392 7.82 22.66 -10.34
CA LEU A 392 8.00 21.90 -9.10
C LEU A 392 6.96 20.79 -8.91
N ILE A 393 5.75 20.96 -9.43
CA ILE A 393 4.70 19.92 -9.40
C ILE A 393 5.13 18.71 -10.23
N LYS A 394 5.66 18.98 -11.44
CA LYS A 394 6.16 17.93 -12.34
C LYS A 394 7.41 17.26 -11.75
N ILE A 395 8.33 18.04 -11.22
CA ILE A 395 9.53 17.52 -10.55
C ILE A 395 9.12 16.62 -9.35
N ALA A 396 8.16 17.05 -8.54
CA ALA A 396 7.64 16.23 -7.44
C ALA A 396 6.96 14.95 -7.94
N GLN A 397 6.19 15.01 -9.04
CA GLN A 397 5.58 13.83 -9.66
C GLN A 397 6.65 12.80 -10.05
N ASP A 398 7.68 13.23 -10.75
CA ASP A 398 8.76 12.38 -11.24
C ASP A 398 9.61 11.87 -10.07
N ALA A 399 10.03 12.74 -9.16
CA ALA A 399 10.76 12.37 -7.94
C ALA A 399 10.02 11.36 -7.07
N MET A 400 8.70 11.48 -6.97
CA MET A 400 7.87 10.54 -6.24
C MET A 400 7.50 9.31 -7.09
N GLY A 401 7.70 9.31 -8.40
CA GLY A 401 7.27 8.23 -9.29
C GLY A 401 5.76 8.01 -9.19
N HIS A 402 4.97 9.06 -9.37
CA HIS A 402 3.53 8.99 -9.44
C HIS A 402 3.08 8.84 -10.89
N SER A 403 2.32 7.79 -11.19
CA SER A 403 1.74 7.57 -12.51
C SER A 403 0.64 8.58 -12.87
N SER A 404 0.02 9.19 -11.86
CA SER A 404 -1.06 10.18 -12.00
C SER A 404 -0.68 11.49 -11.32
N LEU A 405 -0.93 12.60 -12.00
CA LEU A 405 -0.77 13.94 -11.45
C LEU A 405 -1.65 14.15 -10.20
N ASP A 406 -2.86 13.59 -10.18
CA ASP A 406 -3.77 13.67 -9.04
C ASP A 406 -3.11 13.16 -7.74
N SER A 407 -2.28 12.12 -7.84
CA SER A 407 -1.55 11.59 -6.69
C SER A 407 -0.50 12.56 -6.13
N THR A 408 -0.02 13.48 -6.96
CA THR A 408 0.93 14.53 -6.58
C THR A 408 0.19 15.76 -6.06
N LEU A 409 -0.89 16.16 -6.73
CA LEU A 409 -1.69 17.31 -6.35
C LEU A 409 -2.29 17.22 -4.95
N VAL A 410 -2.42 16.00 -4.40
CA VAL A 410 -2.82 15.80 -2.99
C VAL A 410 -1.92 16.57 -2.02
N TYR A 411 -0.62 16.71 -2.31
CA TYR A 411 0.33 17.47 -1.48
C TYR A 411 0.26 18.97 -1.75
N PHE A 412 0.02 19.35 -3.00
CA PHE A 412 -0.03 20.74 -3.46
C PHE A 412 -1.39 21.41 -3.25
N ASN A 413 -2.41 20.65 -2.84
CA ASN A 413 -3.64 21.20 -2.29
C ASN A 413 -3.31 21.83 -0.92
N ILE A 414 -2.76 23.02 -0.99
CA ILE A 414 -2.29 23.85 0.13
C ILE A 414 -3.40 23.94 1.18
N SER A 415 -3.07 23.78 2.45
CA SER A 415 -4.04 23.95 3.54
C SER A 415 -4.70 25.33 3.38
N THR A 416 -5.97 25.43 3.75
CA THR A 416 -6.70 26.69 3.69
C THR A 416 -5.96 27.78 4.46
N GLN A 417 -5.21 27.44 5.51
CA GLN A 417 -4.38 28.37 6.25
C GLN A 417 -3.17 28.87 5.44
N THR A 418 -2.46 28.00 4.76
CA THR A 418 -1.32 28.38 3.91
C THR A 418 -1.78 29.25 2.72
N MET A 419 -2.97 28.96 2.16
CA MET A 419 -3.59 29.81 1.13
C MET A 419 -3.93 31.20 1.70
N LYS A 420 -4.53 31.25 2.90
CA LYS A 420 -4.82 32.53 3.58
C LYS A 420 -3.54 33.32 3.86
N ASP A 421 -2.49 32.64 4.34
CA ASP A 421 -1.21 33.30 4.62
C ASP A 421 -0.51 33.79 3.33
N ALA A 422 -0.62 33.05 2.23
CA ALA A 422 -0.11 33.46 0.91
C ALA A 422 -0.90 34.66 0.35
N VAL A 423 -2.24 34.63 0.44
CA VAL A 423 -3.11 35.74 0.04
C VAL A 423 -2.82 36.98 0.90
N LEU A 424 -2.71 36.82 2.21
CA LEU A 424 -2.37 37.92 3.12
C LEU A 424 -1.01 38.54 2.78
N LYS A 425 0.02 37.71 2.54
CA LYS A 425 1.34 38.22 2.13
C LYS A 425 1.30 38.93 0.79
N SER A 426 0.60 38.36 -0.21
CA SER A 426 0.44 38.97 -1.51
C SER A 426 -0.36 40.26 -1.45
N SER A 427 -1.45 40.27 -0.67
CA SER A 427 -2.25 41.48 -0.43
C SER A 427 -1.43 42.56 0.25
N ASN A 428 -0.63 42.22 1.27
CA ASN A 428 0.25 43.19 1.93
C ASN A 428 1.38 43.73 1.01
N LEU A 429 1.82 42.96 0.02
CA LEU A 429 2.78 43.42 -0.96
C LEU A 429 2.15 44.37 -2.01
N ILE A 430 0.90 44.11 -2.40
CA ILE A 430 0.17 44.88 -3.39
C ILE A 430 -0.50 46.12 -2.77
N PHE A 431 -0.98 45.99 -1.53
CA PHE A 431 -1.80 47.02 -0.88
C PHE A 431 -1.12 47.61 0.37
N LYS A 432 0.21 47.81 0.30
CA LYS A 432 1.00 48.35 1.42
C LYS A 432 0.44 49.68 1.99
N ASP A 433 -0.28 50.44 1.17
CA ASP A 433 -0.80 51.76 1.56
C ASP A 433 -2.19 51.71 2.26
N ASN A 434 -2.83 50.53 2.35
CA ASN A 434 -4.19 50.41 2.89
C ASN A 434 -4.28 49.71 4.25
N GLN A 435 -3.19 49.63 5.02
CA GLN A 435 -3.20 48.95 6.34
C GLN A 435 -3.99 49.71 7.43
N GLU A 436 -4.44 50.95 7.16
CA GLU A 436 -5.20 51.77 8.15
C GLU A 436 -6.71 51.47 8.19
N VAL A 437 -7.25 50.65 7.25
CA VAL A 437 -8.72 50.50 7.11
C VAL A 437 -9.31 49.43 8.01
N PHE A 438 -8.52 48.56 8.64
CA PHE A 438 -9.01 47.58 9.61
C PHE A 438 -8.53 47.92 11.03
N ASN A 439 -9.08 48.95 11.57
CA ASN A 439 -8.92 49.40 12.95
C ASN A 439 -9.76 48.54 13.90
N LYS A 440 -9.37 48.44 15.16
CA LYS A 440 -10.04 47.64 16.17
C LYS A 440 -11.54 47.98 16.32
N ASP A 441 -11.89 49.20 16.03
CA ASP A 441 -13.26 49.73 16.11
C ASP A 441 -14.21 49.09 15.07
N PHE A 442 -13.71 48.65 13.90
CA PHE A 442 -14.52 47.97 12.89
C PHE A 442 -14.97 46.58 13.32
N TYR A 443 -14.16 45.88 14.09
CA TYR A 443 -14.53 44.56 14.64
C TYR A 443 -15.45 44.65 15.84
N GLU A 444 -15.45 45.76 16.59
CA GLU A 444 -16.37 45.97 17.69
C GLU A 444 -17.77 46.33 17.19
N THR A 445 -17.88 47.10 16.12
CA THR A 445 -19.16 47.42 15.43
C THR A 445 -19.87 46.20 14.83
N LEU A 446 -19.12 45.17 14.41
CA LEU A 446 -19.71 43.92 13.86
C LEU A 446 -20.18 42.94 14.94
N LYS A 447 -19.93 43.24 16.22
CA LYS A 447 -20.36 42.38 17.33
C LYS A 447 -21.62 42.92 18.02
N GLU A 448 -22.07 44.12 17.68
CA GLU A 448 -23.23 44.75 18.23
C GLU A 448 -24.53 44.59 17.42
N ASP A 449 -24.46 43.92 16.22
CA ASP A 449 -25.59 43.41 15.43
C ASP A 449 -25.73 41.87 15.58
#